data_4e4437ee1af064802e2b28a44e0e6f0a
#
_entry.id   4e4437ee1af064802e2b28a44e0e6f0a
#
_cell.length_a   1.000
_cell.length_b   1.000
_cell.length_c   1.000
_cell.angle_alpha   90.00
_cell.angle_beta   90.00
_cell.angle_gamma   90.00
#
_symmetry.space_group_name_H-M   'P 1'
#
loop_
_entity.id
_entity.type
_entity.pdbx_description
1 polymer ?
#
loop_
_entity_poly.entity_id
_entity_poly.type
_entity_poly.pdbx_seq_one_letter_code
_entity_poly.pdbx_strand_id
1 'polypeptide(L)'
;RQVKVEKDSISPRISPYLPTSPRQVKVEKDSIGGAVACVCTGVPAALGEPVFDRLEAKMAHAMMSLPATKGFEIGSGFGGTVMRGSTHNDPFVANPVGGRPGDSGRPALGVSSNYAGGTLGGISSGAPVYFKIAVKSVSTIGQAQQTSRLTGEAITLEAKGRHDPCVLPRTPPLVEGMAALVLIDAALLQRTRLGGACTTVCDGTRNFDPAN
;
A
#
# COMPACT_ATOMS: atom_id res chain seq x y z
N ARG A 1 -3.70 15.24 -14.74
CA ARG A 1 -2.39 14.65 -14.33
C ARG A 1 -2.67 13.25 -13.82
N GLN A 2 -2.02 12.25 -14.40
CA GLN A 2 -2.09 10.87 -13.95
C GLN A 2 -1.57 10.78 -12.51
N VAL A 3 -2.24 10.00 -11.67
CA VAL A 3 -1.66 9.52 -10.42
C VAL A 3 -0.37 8.81 -10.81
N LYS A 4 0.75 9.47 -10.59
CA LYS A 4 2.05 8.90 -10.90
C LYS A 4 2.40 7.98 -9.74
N VAL A 5 2.26 6.70 -9.95
CA VAL A 5 2.96 5.73 -9.12
C VAL A 5 4.41 5.78 -9.61
N GLU A 6 5.30 6.34 -8.82
CA GLU A 6 6.71 6.38 -9.20
C GLU A 6 7.26 4.97 -9.21
N LYS A 7 7.69 4.51 -10.38
CA LYS A 7 8.30 3.17 -10.53
C LYS A 7 9.50 2.97 -9.61
N ASP A 8 10.22 4.03 -9.31
CA ASP A 8 11.41 3.99 -8.46
C ASP A 8 11.10 3.89 -6.96
N SER A 9 9.85 4.19 -6.55
CA SER A 9 9.40 4.09 -5.16
C SER A 9 8.80 2.73 -4.81
N ILE A 10 8.53 1.88 -5.80
CA ILE A 10 8.10 0.51 -5.59
C ILE A 10 9.31 -0.40 -5.79
N SER A 11 10.14 -0.47 -4.81
CA SER A 11 11.18 -1.49 -4.76
C SER A 11 10.70 -2.65 -3.91
N PRO A 12 10.69 -3.89 -4.42
CA PRO A 12 10.54 -5.06 -3.58
C PRO A 12 11.73 -5.07 -2.62
N ARG A 13 11.55 -4.52 -1.44
CA ARG A 13 12.53 -4.69 -0.36
C ARG A 13 12.29 -6.08 0.19
N ILE A 14 13.14 -7.00 -0.21
CA ILE A 14 13.34 -8.24 0.54
C ILE A 14 13.71 -7.78 1.94
N SER A 15 12.92 -8.18 2.93
CA SER A 15 13.13 -7.76 4.31
C SER A 15 14.61 -7.94 4.68
N PRO A 16 15.28 -6.96 5.30
CA PRO A 16 16.65 -7.10 5.77
C PRO A 16 16.82 -8.21 6.83
N TYR A 17 15.71 -8.76 7.32
CA TYR A 17 15.67 -9.90 8.24
C TYR A 17 15.62 -11.27 7.54
N LEU A 18 15.73 -11.33 6.20
CA LEU A 18 15.86 -12.60 5.49
C LEU A 18 17.30 -13.08 5.56
N PRO A 19 17.58 -14.16 6.28
CA PRO A 19 18.96 -14.68 6.41
C PRO A 19 19.48 -15.30 5.11
N THR A 20 18.59 -15.44 4.09
CA THR A 20 18.86 -16.25 2.90
C THR A 20 18.40 -15.55 1.62
N SER A 21 19.20 -15.61 0.57
CA SER A 21 18.81 -15.08 -0.74
C SER A 21 17.84 -16.03 -1.47
N PRO A 22 16.94 -15.53 -2.34
CA PRO A 22 16.08 -16.39 -3.15
C PRO A 22 16.84 -17.40 -4.02
N ARG A 23 18.07 -17.10 -4.41
CA ARG A 23 18.95 -18.02 -5.15
C ARG A 23 19.37 -19.22 -4.29
N GLN A 24 19.72 -18.97 -3.05
CA GLN A 24 20.10 -20.04 -2.10
C GLN A 24 18.89 -20.90 -1.79
N VAL A 25 17.73 -20.31 -1.48
CA VAL A 25 16.47 -21.01 -1.22
C VAL A 25 16.08 -21.91 -2.41
N LYS A 26 16.34 -21.45 -3.64
CA LYS A 26 16.12 -22.28 -4.85
C LYS A 26 16.99 -23.52 -4.88
N VAL A 27 18.28 -23.40 -4.47
CA VAL A 27 19.19 -24.55 -4.40
C VAL A 27 18.71 -25.55 -3.36
N GLU A 28 18.14 -25.07 -2.27
CA GLU A 28 17.55 -25.86 -1.19
C GLU A 28 16.19 -26.45 -1.55
N LYS A 29 15.66 -26.20 -2.77
CA LYS A 29 14.33 -26.61 -3.24
C LYS A 29 13.18 -26.07 -2.37
N ASP A 30 13.41 -24.95 -1.70
CA ASP A 30 12.48 -24.27 -0.81
C ASP A 30 11.95 -22.97 -1.41
N SER A 31 11.12 -22.23 -0.66
CA SER A 31 10.56 -20.94 -1.04
C SER A 31 10.61 -19.94 0.10
N ILE A 32 10.60 -18.66 -0.25
CA ILE A 32 10.62 -17.56 0.71
C ILE A 32 9.61 -16.49 0.30
N GLY A 33 8.96 -15.89 1.29
CA GLY A 33 8.10 -14.74 1.15
C GLY A 33 8.87 -13.44 1.35
N GLY A 34 8.18 -12.37 1.67
CA GLY A 34 8.74 -11.06 2.04
C GLY A 34 7.71 -9.96 2.02
N ALA A 35 8.16 -8.72 1.91
CA ALA A 35 7.28 -7.56 1.91
C ALA A 35 7.49 -6.69 0.66
N VAL A 36 6.41 -6.01 0.25
CA VAL A 36 6.44 -4.99 -0.80
C VAL A 36 5.95 -3.68 -0.19
N ALA A 37 6.75 -2.63 -0.31
CA ALA A 37 6.35 -1.28 0.04
C ALA A 37 5.83 -0.55 -1.21
N CYS A 38 4.77 0.24 -1.05
CA CYS A 38 4.18 1.07 -2.09
C CYS A 38 4.04 2.50 -1.60
N VAL A 39 4.43 3.46 -2.44
CA VAL A 39 4.24 4.89 -2.19
C VAL A 39 3.47 5.48 -3.37
N CYS A 40 2.29 6.03 -3.10
CA CYS A 40 1.48 6.73 -4.07
C CYS A 40 1.65 8.24 -3.87
N THR A 41 2.26 8.93 -4.84
CA THR A 41 2.47 10.37 -4.81
C THR A 41 1.42 11.12 -5.63
N GLY A 42 1.18 12.38 -5.32
CA GLY A 42 0.21 13.22 -6.03
C GLY A 42 -1.25 12.84 -5.76
N VAL A 43 -1.51 12.11 -4.68
CA VAL A 43 -2.86 11.80 -4.23
C VAL A 43 -3.50 13.10 -3.70
N PRO A 44 -4.63 13.55 -4.26
CA PRO A 44 -5.30 14.75 -3.76
C PRO A 44 -5.87 14.49 -2.35
N ALA A 45 -6.01 15.54 -1.56
CA ALA A 45 -6.73 15.47 -0.29
C ALA A 45 -8.21 15.16 -0.50
N ALA A 46 -8.89 14.69 0.54
CA ALA A 46 -10.33 14.42 0.60
C ALA A 46 -10.81 13.20 -0.19
N LEU A 47 -9.95 12.24 -0.51
CA LEU A 47 -10.38 10.94 -1.04
C LEU A 47 -10.64 9.95 0.08
N GLY A 48 -11.75 9.24 0.00
CA GLY A 48 -12.21 8.26 0.98
C GLY A 48 -13.55 8.63 1.58
N GLU A 49 -14.15 7.66 2.26
CA GLU A 49 -15.50 7.75 2.79
C GLU A 49 -15.54 7.35 4.25
N PRO A 50 -16.46 7.92 5.05
CA PRO A 50 -16.60 7.50 6.44
C PRO A 50 -16.99 6.03 6.56
N VAL A 51 -16.67 5.51 7.70
CA VAL A 51 -16.92 4.21 8.31
C VAL A 51 -16.24 3.07 7.57
N PHE A 52 -16.89 2.42 6.61
CA PHE A 52 -16.37 1.19 5.98
C PHE A 52 -15.53 1.46 4.73
N ASP A 53 -15.74 2.59 4.06
CA ASP A 53 -15.10 2.94 2.80
C ASP A 53 -13.94 3.93 2.95
N ARG A 54 -13.34 3.96 4.13
CA ARG A 54 -12.09 4.70 4.37
C ARG A 54 -11.05 4.32 3.35
N LEU A 55 -10.25 5.28 2.89
CA LEU A 55 -9.25 5.02 1.86
C LEU A 55 -8.28 3.90 2.25
N GLU A 56 -7.80 3.91 3.50
CA GLU A 56 -6.95 2.84 4.02
C GLU A 56 -7.66 1.48 4.07
N ALA A 57 -8.97 1.45 4.39
CA ALA A 57 -9.74 0.20 4.44
C ALA A 57 -9.92 -0.39 3.04
N LYS A 58 -10.27 0.44 2.03
CA LYS A 58 -10.34 0.01 0.63
C LYS A 58 -8.98 -0.43 0.11
N MET A 59 -7.91 0.28 0.47
CA MET A 59 -6.55 -0.10 0.09
C MET A 59 -6.17 -1.46 0.69
N ALA A 60 -6.45 -1.67 1.98
CA ALA A 60 -6.21 -2.94 2.65
C ALA A 60 -7.03 -4.07 2.02
N HIS A 61 -8.32 -3.85 1.73
CA HIS A 61 -9.18 -4.83 1.07
C HIS A 61 -8.63 -5.23 -0.30
N ALA A 62 -8.24 -4.26 -1.13
CA ALA A 62 -7.67 -4.51 -2.44
C ALA A 62 -6.35 -5.31 -2.35
N MET A 63 -5.46 -4.93 -1.44
CA MET A 63 -4.18 -5.63 -1.25
C MET A 63 -4.37 -7.04 -0.69
N MET A 64 -5.29 -7.23 0.26
CA MET A 64 -5.59 -8.55 0.83
C MET A 64 -6.32 -9.47 -0.15
N SER A 65 -6.91 -8.95 -1.24
CA SER A 65 -7.48 -9.76 -2.32
C SER A 65 -6.40 -10.35 -3.26
N LEU A 66 -5.18 -9.83 -3.22
CA LEU A 66 -4.07 -10.40 -3.99
C LEU A 66 -3.66 -11.77 -3.43
N PRO A 67 -3.40 -12.77 -4.31
CA PRO A 67 -2.93 -14.06 -3.87
C PRO A 67 -1.67 -13.97 -3.01
N ALA A 68 -1.57 -14.82 -2.01
CA ALA A 68 -0.47 -14.93 -1.06
C ALA A 68 -0.23 -13.71 -0.15
N THR A 69 -1.00 -12.64 -0.24
CA THR A 69 -0.95 -11.53 0.72
C THR A 69 -1.49 -12.00 2.07
N LYS A 70 -0.76 -11.71 3.16
CA LYS A 70 -1.08 -12.13 4.53
C LYS A 70 -1.01 -11.00 5.54
N GLY A 71 -0.64 -9.79 5.11
CA GLY A 71 -0.61 -8.62 5.97
C GLY A 71 -0.62 -7.34 5.17
N PHE A 72 -1.15 -6.30 5.81
CA PHE A 72 -1.17 -4.94 5.31
C PHE A 72 -0.88 -4.00 6.48
N GLU A 73 -0.04 -3.02 6.26
CA GLU A 73 0.16 -1.90 7.19
C GLU A 73 0.28 -0.59 6.41
N ILE A 74 -0.26 0.49 6.96
CA ILE A 74 -0.21 1.83 6.38
C ILE A 74 0.57 2.77 7.30
N GLY A 75 1.33 3.69 6.72
CA GLY A 75 2.17 4.62 7.49
C GLY A 75 3.15 3.88 8.38
N SER A 76 3.19 4.26 9.66
CA SER A 76 4.02 3.62 10.68
C SER A 76 3.57 2.19 11.04
N GLY A 77 2.33 1.80 10.67
CA GLY A 77 1.80 0.47 10.89
C GLY A 77 1.98 -0.02 12.33
N PHE A 78 2.43 -1.27 12.50
CA PHE A 78 2.71 -1.85 13.82
C PHE A 78 3.84 -1.13 14.57
N GLY A 79 4.78 -0.49 13.88
CA GLY A 79 5.84 0.31 14.51
C GLY A 79 5.30 1.51 15.29
N GLY A 80 4.12 2.03 14.90
CA GLY A 80 3.46 3.13 15.61
C GLY A 80 2.93 2.75 16.99
N THR A 81 2.70 1.46 17.26
CA THR A 81 2.12 1.00 18.53
C THR A 81 3.00 1.26 19.76
N VAL A 82 4.30 1.38 19.55
CA VAL A 82 5.29 1.66 20.60
C VAL A 82 5.66 3.15 20.69
N MET A 83 5.08 3.99 19.82
CA MET A 83 5.32 5.43 19.80
C MET A 83 4.35 6.16 20.72
N ARG A 84 4.84 7.22 21.35
CA ARG A 84 3.97 8.13 22.13
C ARG A 84 3.19 9.04 21.16
N GLY A 85 1.94 9.38 21.48
CA GLY A 85 1.10 10.25 20.67
C GLY A 85 1.77 11.59 20.34
N SER A 86 2.48 12.20 21.28
CA SER A 86 3.25 13.44 21.05
C SER A 86 4.33 13.35 19.96
N THR A 87 4.84 12.14 19.70
CA THR A 87 5.83 11.90 18.66
C THR A 87 5.18 11.39 17.37
N HIS A 88 4.08 10.62 17.51
CA HIS A 88 3.40 9.95 16.42
C HIS A 88 2.41 10.85 15.67
N ASN A 89 1.94 11.93 16.30
CA ASN A 89 1.07 12.88 15.65
C ASN A 89 1.75 13.52 14.43
N ASP A 90 0.95 13.72 13.39
CA ASP A 90 1.33 14.45 12.17
C ASP A 90 0.78 15.88 12.23
N PRO A 91 1.45 16.83 12.92
CA PRO A 91 0.93 18.19 13.07
C PRO A 91 0.88 18.90 11.72
N PHE A 92 -0.18 19.69 11.52
CA PHE A 92 -0.31 20.52 10.33
C PHE A 92 0.68 21.68 10.36
N VAL A 93 1.29 21.95 9.21
CA VAL A 93 2.25 23.02 9.01
C VAL A 93 2.03 23.71 7.65
N ALA A 94 2.41 24.97 7.55
CA ALA A 94 2.60 25.61 6.27
C ALA A 94 3.91 25.07 5.65
N ASN A 95 3.92 24.77 4.36
CA ASN A 95 5.03 24.09 3.66
C ASN A 95 5.26 22.63 4.11
N PRO A 96 4.28 21.75 3.90
CA PRO A 96 4.35 20.37 4.32
C PRO A 96 5.39 19.56 3.54
N VAL A 97 5.77 18.41 4.13
CA VAL A 97 6.59 17.40 3.43
C VAL A 97 5.81 16.90 2.18
N GLY A 98 6.40 17.10 1.00
CA GLY A 98 5.76 16.71 -0.28
C GLY A 98 4.61 17.60 -0.72
N GLY A 99 4.35 18.70 -0.01
CA GLY A 99 3.29 19.66 -0.35
C GLY A 99 3.61 20.46 -1.60
N ARG A 100 2.60 20.70 -2.43
CA ARG A 100 2.70 21.64 -3.54
C ARG A 100 2.36 23.05 -3.03
N PRO A 101 3.04 24.09 -3.53
CA PRO A 101 2.60 25.45 -3.29
C PRO A 101 1.15 25.60 -3.76
N GLY A 102 0.28 26.16 -2.93
CA GLY A 102 -1.08 26.49 -3.34
C GLY A 102 -1.07 27.55 -4.43
N ASP A 103 -1.82 27.34 -5.51
CA ASP A 103 -1.92 28.27 -6.66
C ASP A 103 -2.54 29.63 -6.28
N SER A 104 -3.08 29.76 -5.07
CA SER A 104 -3.80 30.95 -4.57
C SER A 104 -2.94 31.92 -3.75
N GLY A 105 -1.61 31.74 -3.71
CA GLY A 105 -0.73 32.55 -2.87
C GLY A 105 -0.88 32.33 -1.35
N ARG A 106 -1.76 31.40 -0.94
CA ARG A 106 -1.86 30.91 0.45
C ARG A 106 -0.83 29.83 0.69
N PRO A 107 -0.20 29.75 1.87
CA PRO A 107 0.67 28.64 2.19
C PRO A 107 -0.10 27.33 2.10
N ALA A 108 0.45 26.34 1.38
CA ALA A 108 -0.12 25.01 1.35
C ALA A 108 -0.11 24.45 2.78
N LEU A 109 -1.28 24.06 3.28
CA LEU A 109 -1.39 23.36 4.55
C LEU A 109 -1.15 21.86 4.31
N GLY A 110 -0.35 21.26 5.13
CA GLY A 110 -0.10 19.83 5.11
C GLY A 110 0.51 19.37 6.43
N VAL A 111 1.09 18.19 6.45
CA VAL A 111 1.64 17.58 7.66
C VAL A 111 3.17 17.67 7.69
N SER A 112 3.74 17.80 8.89
CA SER A 112 5.19 17.88 9.10
C SER A 112 5.88 16.51 9.05
N SER A 113 5.12 15.46 9.32
CA SER A 113 5.51 14.05 9.27
C SER A 113 4.40 13.27 8.57
N ASN A 114 4.57 11.98 8.36
CA ASN A 114 3.57 11.16 7.65
C ASN A 114 3.46 9.76 8.29
N TYR A 115 3.37 9.71 9.61
CA TYR A 115 3.19 8.46 10.34
C TYR A 115 1.84 7.80 10.05
N ALA A 116 0.82 8.60 9.76
CA ALA A 116 -0.50 8.12 9.36
C ALA A 116 -0.53 7.53 7.93
N GLY A 117 0.55 7.71 7.14
CA GLY A 117 0.64 7.13 5.81
C GLY A 117 -0.25 7.80 4.76
N GLY A 118 -0.45 9.12 4.85
CA GLY A 118 -1.19 9.92 3.87
C GLY A 118 -2.70 9.93 4.06
N THR A 119 -3.21 9.34 5.15
CA THR A 119 -4.63 9.32 5.51
C THR A 119 -4.84 9.80 6.93
N LEU A 120 -5.86 10.61 7.16
CA LEU A 120 -6.29 11.09 8.47
C LEU A 120 -7.80 10.85 8.61
N GLY A 121 -8.20 10.10 9.62
CA GLY A 121 -9.61 9.72 9.81
C GLY A 121 -10.21 8.89 8.65
N GLY A 122 -9.37 8.29 7.83
CA GLY A 122 -9.79 7.51 6.66
C GLY A 122 -9.85 8.30 5.35
N ILE A 123 -9.49 9.58 5.39
CA ILE A 123 -9.53 10.50 4.24
C ILE A 123 -8.10 10.87 3.88
N SER A 124 -7.77 10.93 2.58
CA SER A 124 -6.44 11.34 2.15
C SER A 124 -6.13 12.78 2.58
N SER A 125 -4.91 12.98 3.11
CA SER A 125 -4.44 14.29 3.59
C SER A 125 -3.75 15.14 2.53
N GLY A 126 -3.52 14.59 1.33
CA GLY A 126 -2.68 15.21 0.30
C GLY A 126 -1.20 14.86 0.41
N ALA A 127 -0.77 14.27 1.53
CA ALA A 127 0.55 13.68 1.66
C ALA A 127 0.64 12.36 0.86
N PRO A 128 1.86 11.87 0.54
CA PRO A 128 2.03 10.58 -0.10
C PRO A 128 1.34 9.45 0.68
N VAL A 129 0.56 8.63 -0.01
CA VAL A 129 -0.01 7.43 0.61
C VAL A 129 1.05 6.34 0.58
N TYR A 130 1.43 5.88 1.77
CA TYR A 130 2.48 4.89 1.97
C TYR A 130 1.97 3.69 2.75
N PHE A 131 2.17 2.51 2.20
CA PHE A 131 1.78 1.25 2.83
C PHE A 131 2.74 0.11 2.49
N LYS A 132 2.64 -1.00 3.23
CA LYS A 132 3.38 -2.24 2.99
C LYS A 132 2.43 -3.43 3.03
N ILE A 133 2.76 -4.45 2.26
CA ILE A 133 2.10 -5.75 2.31
C ILE A 133 3.10 -6.86 2.62
N ALA A 134 2.65 -7.86 3.35
CA ALA A 134 3.40 -9.09 3.58
C ALA A 134 2.89 -10.17 2.63
N VAL A 135 3.81 -10.81 1.94
CA VAL A 135 3.54 -11.87 0.95
C VAL A 135 4.09 -13.19 1.47
N LYS A 136 3.23 -14.19 1.59
CA LYS A 136 3.59 -15.54 2.01
C LYS A 136 4.50 -16.21 0.97
N SER A 137 5.39 -17.08 1.44
CA SER A 137 6.15 -17.98 0.59
C SER A 137 5.25 -18.93 -0.22
N VAL A 138 5.74 -19.37 -1.37
CA VAL A 138 5.05 -20.37 -2.20
C VAL A 138 4.94 -21.67 -1.44
N SER A 139 3.74 -22.25 -1.39
CA SER A 139 3.50 -23.50 -0.66
C SER A 139 4.00 -24.75 -1.40
N THR A 140 4.12 -24.66 -2.73
CA THR A 140 4.59 -25.76 -3.56
C THR A 140 6.10 -25.73 -3.65
N ILE A 141 6.76 -26.62 -2.94
CA ILE A 141 8.23 -26.73 -2.87
C ILE A 141 8.70 -28.14 -3.24
N GLY A 142 9.96 -28.24 -3.64
CA GLY A 142 10.56 -29.52 -4.02
C GLY A 142 11.11 -30.32 -2.85
N GLN A 143 10.89 -29.88 -1.62
CA GLN A 143 11.21 -30.66 -0.42
C GLN A 143 10.07 -31.58 -0.06
N ALA A 144 10.40 -32.76 0.46
CA ALA A 144 9.43 -33.73 0.96
C ALA A 144 8.74 -33.19 2.22
N GLN A 145 7.42 -33.12 2.21
CA GLN A 145 6.59 -32.61 3.31
C GLN A 145 5.64 -33.72 3.81
N GLN A 146 5.56 -33.86 5.12
CA GLN A 146 4.57 -34.73 5.73
C GLN A 146 3.21 -34.05 5.73
N THR A 147 2.20 -34.73 5.23
CA THR A 147 0.82 -34.24 5.18
C THR A 147 -0.16 -35.43 5.29
N SER A 148 -1.44 -35.18 5.19
CA SER A 148 -2.44 -36.24 5.18
C SER A 148 -3.45 -36.02 4.07
N ARG A 149 -4.04 -37.13 3.60
CA ARG A 149 -5.21 -37.10 2.73
C ARG A 149 -6.47 -36.74 3.53
N LEU A 150 -7.53 -36.37 2.82
CA LEU A 150 -8.85 -36.14 3.43
C LEU A 150 -9.39 -37.34 4.20
N THR A 151 -8.91 -38.55 3.87
CA THR A 151 -9.20 -39.80 4.56
C THR A 151 -8.51 -39.95 5.92
N GLY A 152 -7.59 -39.00 6.28
CA GLY A 152 -6.78 -39.08 7.50
C GLY A 152 -5.48 -39.89 7.33
N GLU A 153 -5.23 -40.51 6.16
CA GLU A 153 -4.01 -41.24 5.88
C GLU A 153 -2.81 -40.31 5.76
N ALA A 154 -1.74 -40.58 6.54
CA ALA A 154 -0.48 -39.82 6.45
C ALA A 154 0.24 -40.14 5.13
N ILE A 155 0.71 -39.12 4.44
CA ILE A 155 1.46 -39.21 3.20
C ILE A 155 2.64 -38.25 3.19
N THR A 156 3.64 -38.58 2.40
CA THR A 156 4.74 -37.65 2.06
C THR A 156 4.46 -37.03 0.70
N LEU A 157 4.36 -35.72 0.66
CA LEU A 157 4.16 -34.92 -0.56
C LEU A 157 5.49 -34.28 -0.97
N GLU A 158 5.94 -34.58 -2.18
CA GLU A 158 7.05 -33.89 -2.83
C GLU A 158 6.57 -33.36 -4.17
N ALA A 159 6.58 -32.04 -4.35
CA ALA A 159 6.15 -31.44 -5.60
C ALA A 159 7.24 -31.60 -6.66
N LYS A 160 6.88 -32.19 -7.81
CA LYS A 160 7.76 -32.33 -8.96
C LYS A 160 7.55 -31.17 -9.93
N GLY A 161 8.62 -30.72 -10.59
CA GLY A 161 8.57 -29.68 -11.61
C GLY A 161 9.28 -28.38 -11.19
N ARG A 162 9.05 -27.34 -11.98
CA ARG A 162 9.65 -26.02 -11.73
C ARG A 162 8.75 -25.19 -10.80
N HIS A 163 9.31 -24.75 -9.68
CA HIS A 163 8.65 -23.88 -8.72
C HIS A 163 9.40 -22.58 -8.57
N ASP A 164 8.66 -21.48 -8.33
CA ASP A 164 9.26 -20.19 -8.04
C ASP A 164 9.75 -20.17 -6.58
N PRO A 165 11.01 -19.88 -6.31
CA PRO A 165 11.52 -19.78 -4.95
C PRO A 165 11.01 -18.53 -4.23
N CYS A 166 10.56 -17.52 -4.98
CA CYS A 166 10.05 -16.27 -4.44
C CYS A 166 9.15 -15.59 -5.48
N VAL A 167 7.97 -15.14 -5.06
CA VAL A 167 7.01 -14.44 -5.94
C VAL A 167 7.17 -12.92 -5.92
N LEU A 168 7.96 -12.38 -5.00
CA LEU A 168 8.15 -10.94 -4.83
C LEU A 168 8.55 -10.18 -6.10
N PRO A 169 9.40 -10.70 -7.00
CA PRO A 169 9.76 -9.97 -8.23
C PRO A 169 8.57 -9.68 -9.16
N ARG A 170 7.46 -10.41 -9.01
CA ARG A 170 6.24 -10.25 -9.81
C ARG A 170 5.13 -9.48 -9.08
N THR A 171 5.28 -9.25 -7.79
CA THR A 171 4.26 -8.62 -6.94
C THR A 171 4.14 -7.11 -7.15
N PRO A 172 5.20 -6.31 -7.37
CA PRO A 172 5.11 -4.86 -7.49
C PRO A 172 4.08 -4.36 -8.52
N PRO A 173 4.06 -4.82 -9.79
CA PRO A 173 3.07 -4.33 -10.75
C PRO A 173 1.63 -4.67 -10.37
N LEU A 174 1.39 -5.75 -9.63
CA LEU A 174 0.06 -6.08 -9.10
C LEU A 174 -0.37 -5.10 -8.02
N VAL A 175 0.55 -4.77 -7.11
CA VAL A 175 0.32 -3.78 -6.05
C VAL A 175 0.06 -2.40 -6.64
N GLU A 176 0.83 -1.99 -7.65
CA GLU A 176 0.62 -0.74 -8.39
C GLU A 176 -0.76 -0.67 -9.03
N GLY A 177 -1.13 -1.72 -9.76
CA GLY A 177 -2.43 -1.80 -10.44
C GLY A 177 -3.59 -1.72 -9.47
N MET A 178 -3.53 -2.46 -8.36
CA MET A 178 -4.58 -2.45 -7.34
C MET A 178 -4.66 -1.10 -6.60
N ALA A 179 -3.52 -0.48 -6.29
CA ALA A 179 -3.50 0.86 -5.70
C ALA A 179 -4.13 1.90 -6.65
N ALA A 180 -3.79 1.84 -7.93
CA ALA A 180 -4.36 2.72 -8.95
C ALA A 180 -5.88 2.55 -9.08
N LEU A 181 -6.40 1.31 -9.04
CA LEU A 181 -7.84 1.04 -9.09
C LEU A 181 -8.57 1.65 -7.89
N VAL A 182 -8.04 1.50 -6.68
CA VAL A 182 -8.63 2.10 -5.48
C VAL A 182 -8.63 3.63 -5.55
N LEU A 183 -7.52 4.22 -5.97
CA LEU A 183 -7.38 5.67 -6.04
C LEU A 183 -8.29 6.28 -7.11
N ILE A 184 -8.40 5.64 -8.29
CA ILE A 184 -9.29 6.16 -9.35
C ILE A 184 -10.76 6.02 -8.96
N ASP A 185 -11.15 4.91 -8.31
CA ASP A 185 -12.52 4.72 -7.80
C ASP A 185 -12.87 5.83 -6.79
N ALA A 186 -12.02 6.06 -5.79
CA ALA A 186 -12.21 7.13 -4.83
C ALA A 186 -12.28 8.53 -5.48
N ALA A 187 -11.44 8.78 -6.49
CA ALA A 187 -11.45 10.05 -7.23
C ALA A 187 -12.73 10.24 -8.06
N LEU A 188 -13.25 9.19 -8.69
CA LEU A 188 -14.50 9.22 -9.44
C LEU A 188 -15.70 9.44 -8.52
N LEU A 189 -15.75 8.79 -7.36
CA LEU A 189 -16.77 9.00 -6.34
C LEU A 189 -16.77 10.45 -5.86
N GLN A 190 -15.63 11.00 -5.55
CA GLN A 190 -15.49 12.40 -5.14
C GLN A 190 -15.96 13.35 -6.25
N ARG A 191 -15.58 13.11 -7.50
CA ARG A 191 -16.03 13.89 -8.66
C ARG A 191 -17.56 13.85 -8.82
N THR A 192 -18.18 12.70 -8.61
CA THR A 192 -19.65 12.56 -8.70
C THR A 192 -20.34 13.42 -7.65
N ARG A 193 -19.83 13.47 -6.43
CA ARG A 193 -20.38 14.28 -5.33
C ARG A 193 -20.30 15.78 -5.57
N LEU A 194 -19.21 16.21 -6.18
CA LEU A 194 -18.99 17.62 -6.51
C LEU A 194 -19.76 18.05 -7.78
N GLY A 195 -20.75 17.27 -8.23
CA GLY A 195 -21.63 17.60 -9.34
C GLY A 195 -20.94 17.68 -10.71
N GLY A 196 -19.84 16.96 -10.89
CA GLY A 196 -19.08 16.97 -12.16
C GLY A 196 -18.28 18.27 -12.39
N ALA A 197 -18.45 19.31 -11.55
CA ALA A 197 -17.76 20.57 -11.66
C ALA A 197 -16.28 20.48 -11.23
N CYS A 198 -15.88 19.39 -10.60
CA CYS A 198 -14.51 19.18 -10.18
C CYS A 198 -13.65 18.63 -11.32
N THR A 199 -13.23 19.52 -12.20
CA THR A 199 -12.11 19.25 -13.13
C THR A 199 -10.78 19.09 -12.41
N THR A 200 -10.73 19.34 -11.11
CA THR A 200 -9.55 19.60 -10.29
C THR A 200 -9.10 18.47 -9.38
N VAL A 201 -9.88 17.40 -9.18
CA VAL A 201 -9.35 16.20 -8.49
C VAL A 201 -8.15 15.62 -9.24
N CYS A 202 -8.05 15.92 -10.53
CA CYS A 202 -6.93 15.48 -11.38
C CYS A 202 -5.85 16.55 -11.63
N ASP A 203 -6.13 17.85 -11.40
CA ASP A 203 -5.18 18.92 -11.71
C ASP A 203 -4.59 19.63 -10.49
N GLY A 204 -5.10 19.34 -9.31
CA GLY A 204 -4.55 19.87 -8.05
C GLY A 204 -4.69 21.39 -7.90
N THR A 205 -5.56 22.05 -8.67
CA THR A 205 -5.57 23.51 -8.80
C THR A 205 -6.76 24.25 -8.20
N ARG A 206 -7.73 23.55 -7.54
CA ARG A 206 -8.77 24.30 -6.81
C ARG A 206 -8.83 23.95 -5.35
N ASN A 207 -8.65 24.99 -4.56
CA ASN A 207 -8.92 24.97 -3.15
C ASN A 207 -10.44 24.93 -2.92
N PHE A 208 -10.87 24.13 -1.96
CA PHE A 208 -12.18 24.23 -1.37
C PHE A 208 -12.32 25.66 -0.80
N ASP A 209 -13.23 26.44 -1.35
CA ASP A 209 -13.62 27.74 -0.77
C ASP A 209 -14.82 27.47 0.15
N PRO A 210 -14.65 27.54 1.48
CA PRO A 210 -15.73 27.30 2.42
C PRO A 210 -16.77 28.41 2.46
N ALA A 211 -16.62 29.46 1.62
CA ALA A 211 -17.51 30.61 1.57
C ALA A 211 -18.50 30.58 0.38
N ASN A 212 -18.51 29.51 -0.42
CA ASN A 212 -19.49 29.27 -1.48
C ASN A 212 -20.30 28.02 -1.23
#